data_56254f65c17b3e2726c5cb12973b9b21
#
_entry.id   56254f65c17b3e2726c5cb12973b9b21
#
_cell.length_a   1.000
_cell.length_b   1.000
_cell.length_c   1.000
_cell.angle_alpha   90.00
_cell.angle_beta   90.00
_cell.angle_gamma   90.00
#
_symmetry.space_group_name_H-M   'P 1'
#
loop_
_entity.id
_entity.type
_entity.pdbx_description
1 polymer ?
#
loop_
_entity_poly.entity_id
_entity_poly.type
_entity_poly.pdbx_seq_one_letter_code
_entity_poly.pdbx_strand_id
1 'polypeptide(L)'
;MYEWAGQQRKLNIYKEEPVLGGLSIDYSDMFDIPKDAERALTEMRRKPWNDMDSHEAAVQFSDSLAKLWRVHPFREGNTRTTVTFCCQYADSIGLNPNRELFEDNAQYVRTALVAYNAVFDDLGDKSKPEYLIKIVEDAIKRGSNKS
;
A
#
# COMPACT_ATOMS: atom_id res chain seq x y z
N MET A 1 -22.15 9.26 5.92
CA MET A 1 -21.28 8.05 5.93
C MET A 1 -22.14 6.86 5.51
N TYR A 2 -21.63 6.03 4.65
CA TYR A 2 -22.36 4.85 4.19
C TYR A 2 -22.32 3.76 5.26
N GLU A 3 -23.39 2.95 5.32
CA GLU A 3 -23.49 1.88 6.32
C GLU A 3 -22.34 0.86 6.26
N TRP A 4 -21.80 0.62 5.06
CA TRP A 4 -20.70 -0.33 4.88
C TRP A 4 -19.31 0.31 5.10
N ALA A 5 -19.23 1.61 5.36
CA ALA A 5 -17.95 2.29 5.59
C ALA A 5 -17.26 1.73 6.84
N GLY A 6 -16.02 1.31 6.72
CA GLY A 6 -15.26 0.70 7.80
C GLY A 6 -15.54 -0.78 8.03
N GLN A 7 -16.50 -1.36 7.30
CA GLN A 7 -16.81 -2.78 7.40
C GLN A 7 -16.06 -3.57 6.34
N GLN A 8 -15.60 -4.78 6.73
CA GLN A 8 -14.98 -5.69 5.78
C GLN A 8 -15.96 -6.07 4.68
N ARG A 9 -15.50 -6.05 3.44
CA ARG A 9 -16.33 -6.44 2.29
C ARG A 9 -16.74 -7.90 2.35
N LYS A 10 -17.93 -8.18 1.81
CA LYS A 10 -18.52 -9.53 1.78
C LYS A 10 -18.64 -10.07 0.34
N LEU A 11 -17.81 -9.57 -0.56
CA LEU A 11 -17.75 -10.03 -1.94
C LEU A 11 -16.35 -9.86 -2.49
N ASN A 12 -16.05 -10.60 -3.55
CA ASN A 12 -14.78 -10.46 -4.26
C ASN A 12 -14.85 -9.23 -5.17
N ILE A 13 -13.71 -8.56 -5.33
CA ILE A 13 -13.62 -7.31 -6.08
C ILE A 13 -12.84 -7.54 -7.37
N TYR A 14 -13.40 -7.02 -8.45
CA TYR A 14 -12.75 -6.89 -9.74
C TYR A 14 -12.82 -5.43 -10.17
N LYS A 15 -11.68 -4.83 -10.50
CA LYS A 15 -11.61 -3.44 -10.96
C LYS A 15 -10.76 -3.38 -12.21
N GLU A 16 -11.34 -2.92 -13.31
CA GLU A 16 -10.59 -2.70 -14.54
C GLU A 16 -9.64 -1.52 -14.35
N GLU A 17 -8.35 -1.75 -14.58
CA GLU A 17 -7.32 -0.74 -14.42
C GLU A 17 -6.78 -0.33 -15.78
N PRO A 18 -6.97 0.95 -16.19
CA PRO A 18 -6.48 1.41 -17.50
C PRO A 18 -4.98 1.22 -17.68
N VAL A 19 -4.19 1.42 -16.63
CA VAL A 19 -2.73 1.24 -16.69
C VAL A 19 -2.34 -0.21 -16.95
N LEU A 20 -3.23 -1.16 -16.70
CA LEU A 20 -3.03 -2.59 -16.95
C LEU A 20 -3.79 -3.08 -18.19
N GLY A 21 -4.23 -2.17 -19.05
CA GLY A 21 -5.02 -2.53 -20.23
C GLY A 21 -6.38 -3.11 -19.92
N GLY A 22 -6.98 -2.74 -18.78
CA GLY A 22 -8.28 -3.21 -18.34
C GLY A 22 -8.26 -4.42 -17.42
N LEU A 23 -7.08 -4.96 -17.12
CA LEU A 23 -6.96 -6.08 -16.16
C LEU A 23 -7.10 -5.59 -14.73
N SER A 24 -7.59 -6.46 -13.85
CA SER A 24 -7.68 -6.19 -12.43
C SER A 24 -6.48 -6.75 -11.66
N ILE A 25 -6.12 -6.09 -10.55
CA ILE A 25 -5.25 -6.69 -9.55
C ILE A 25 -5.98 -7.87 -8.92
N ASP A 26 -5.22 -8.90 -8.56
CA ASP A 26 -5.71 -10.08 -7.87
C ASP A 26 -5.78 -9.79 -6.37
N TYR A 27 -6.88 -9.15 -5.96
CA TYR A 27 -7.11 -8.82 -4.55
C TYR A 27 -7.42 -10.08 -3.74
N SER A 28 -7.25 -10.00 -2.41
CA SER A 28 -7.56 -11.13 -1.54
C SER A 28 -8.99 -11.61 -1.71
N ASP A 29 -9.18 -12.94 -1.71
CA ASP A 29 -10.50 -13.53 -1.63
C ASP A 29 -11.19 -13.07 -0.33
N MET A 30 -12.49 -12.82 -0.40
CA MET A 30 -13.25 -12.27 0.74
C MET A 30 -13.11 -13.11 2.02
N PHE A 31 -12.97 -14.42 1.89
CA PHE A 31 -12.81 -15.33 3.04
C PHE A 31 -11.41 -15.30 3.62
N ASP A 32 -10.41 -14.85 2.86
CA ASP A 32 -9.02 -14.81 3.28
C ASP A 32 -8.58 -13.44 3.82
N ILE A 33 -9.47 -12.44 3.81
CA ILE A 33 -9.12 -11.08 4.21
C ILE A 33 -8.50 -11.01 5.61
N PRO A 34 -9.09 -11.59 6.67
CA PRO A 34 -8.49 -11.51 8.01
C PRO A 34 -7.10 -12.14 8.07
N LYS A 35 -6.94 -13.30 7.44
CA LYS A 35 -5.66 -14.01 7.41
C LYS A 35 -4.61 -13.25 6.63
N ASP A 36 -4.96 -12.75 5.46
CA ASP A 36 -4.03 -12.02 4.60
C ASP A 36 -3.63 -10.68 5.22
N ALA A 37 -4.57 -9.98 5.85
CA ALA A 37 -4.28 -8.72 6.55
C ALA A 37 -3.35 -8.98 7.73
N GLU A 38 -3.60 -10.00 8.53
CA GLU A 38 -2.75 -10.36 9.66
C GLU A 38 -1.33 -10.69 9.20
N ARG A 39 -1.21 -11.44 8.11
CA ARG A 39 0.11 -11.78 7.55
C ARG A 39 0.87 -10.53 7.11
N ALA A 40 0.20 -9.62 6.39
CA ALA A 40 0.83 -8.38 5.93
C ALA A 40 1.29 -7.52 7.12
N LEU A 41 0.46 -7.39 8.14
CA LEU A 41 0.78 -6.62 9.35
C LEU A 41 1.93 -7.26 10.15
N THR A 42 1.95 -8.58 10.25
CA THR A 42 3.00 -9.30 10.96
C THR A 42 4.34 -9.13 10.24
N GLU A 43 4.36 -9.26 8.92
CA GLU A 43 5.58 -9.04 8.13
C GLU A 43 6.10 -7.62 8.32
N MET A 44 5.21 -6.62 8.29
CA MET A 44 5.59 -5.23 8.48
C MET A 44 6.24 -5.01 9.87
N ARG A 45 5.64 -5.57 10.92
CA ARG A 45 6.14 -5.40 12.29
C ARG A 45 7.48 -6.11 12.54
N ARG A 46 7.77 -7.15 11.79
CA ARG A 46 9.01 -7.95 11.96
C ARG A 46 10.21 -7.36 11.26
N LYS A 47 10.03 -6.37 10.39
CA LYS A 47 11.15 -5.77 9.65
C LYS A 47 12.05 -4.98 10.59
N PRO A 48 13.38 -5.02 10.39
CA PRO A 48 14.33 -4.32 11.27
C PRO A 48 14.47 -2.84 10.89
N TRP A 49 13.40 -2.07 11.13
CA TRP A 49 13.31 -0.67 10.68
C TRP A 49 14.45 0.20 11.20
N ASN A 50 14.91 -0.05 12.43
CA ASN A 50 15.97 0.77 13.05
C ASN A 50 17.34 0.59 12.40
N ASP A 51 17.53 -0.49 11.64
CA ASP A 51 18.79 -0.81 10.99
C ASP A 51 18.82 -0.39 9.52
N MET A 52 17.79 0.29 9.05
CA MET A 52 17.64 0.67 7.64
C MET A 52 18.01 2.13 7.42
N ASP A 53 18.71 2.40 6.30
CA ASP A 53 18.84 3.77 5.81
C ASP A 53 17.54 4.22 5.14
N SER A 54 17.47 5.49 4.71
CA SER A 54 16.25 6.06 4.13
C SER A 54 15.80 5.32 2.87
N HIS A 55 16.73 4.90 2.03
CA HIS A 55 16.39 4.18 0.80
C HIS A 55 15.84 2.78 1.11
N GLU A 56 16.52 2.03 1.96
CA GLU A 56 16.06 0.70 2.36
C GLU A 56 14.71 0.77 3.06
N ALA A 57 14.54 1.76 3.95
CA ALA A 57 13.26 1.98 4.62
C ALA A 57 12.16 2.28 3.60
N ALA A 58 12.45 3.06 2.55
CA ALA A 58 11.49 3.33 1.49
C ALA A 58 11.12 2.07 0.72
N VAL A 59 12.09 1.22 0.38
CA VAL A 59 11.83 -0.05 -0.31
C VAL A 59 10.94 -0.95 0.55
N GLN A 60 11.27 -1.10 1.82
CA GLN A 60 10.54 -1.99 2.71
C GLN A 60 9.17 -1.45 3.11
N PHE A 61 9.05 -0.13 3.30
CA PHE A 61 7.75 0.50 3.54
C PHE A 61 6.83 0.35 2.34
N SER A 62 7.36 0.54 1.13
CA SER A 62 6.58 0.36 -0.11
C SER A 62 6.06 -1.07 -0.22
N ASP A 63 6.89 -2.04 0.09
CA ASP A 63 6.50 -3.46 0.08
C ASP A 63 5.36 -3.73 1.08
N SER A 64 5.50 -3.24 2.31
CA SER A 64 4.48 -3.41 3.35
C SER A 64 3.16 -2.73 2.98
N LEU A 65 3.25 -1.50 2.49
CA LEU A 65 2.09 -0.72 2.06
C LEU A 65 1.36 -1.45 0.92
N ALA A 66 2.11 -1.91 -0.08
CA ALA A 66 1.53 -2.56 -1.25
C ALA A 66 0.88 -3.89 -0.89
N LYS A 67 1.49 -4.68 -0.02
CA LYS A 67 0.93 -5.96 0.41
C LYS A 67 -0.35 -5.77 1.20
N LEU A 68 -0.39 -4.80 2.11
CA LEU A 68 -1.59 -4.50 2.88
C LEU A 68 -2.69 -3.94 1.98
N TRP A 69 -2.34 -3.05 1.04
CA TRP A 69 -3.29 -2.51 0.07
C TRP A 69 -3.92 -3.61 -0.80
N ARG A 70 -3.14 -4.61 -1.22
CA ARG A 70 -3.64 -5.72 -2.04
C ARG A 70 -4.72 -6.54 -1.35
N VAL A 71 -4.71 -6.59 -0.03
CA VAL A 71 -5.79 -7.23 0.73
C VAL A 71 -7.12 -6.57 0.41
N HIS A 72 -7.15 -5.24 0.28
CA HIS A 72 -8.32 -4.48 -0.16
C HIS A 72 -9.56 -4.85 0.66
N PRO A 73 -9.51 -4.67 2.00
CA PRO A 73 -10.53 -5.24 2.89
C PRO A 73 -11.89 -4.57 2.80
N PHE A 74 -11.96 -3.37 2.21
CA PHE A 74 -13.20 -2.59 2.15
C PHE A 74 -13.71 -2.49 0.72
N ARG A 75 -14.97 -2.09 0.55
CA ARG A 75 -15.53 -1.87 -0.78
C ARG A 75 -14.94 -0.64 -1.45
N GLU A 76 -14.73 0.41 -0.66
CA GLU A 76 -14.15 1.68 -1.12
C GLU A 76 -13.25 2.26 -0.04
N GLY A 77 -12.42 3.23 -0.42
CA GLY A 77 -11.55 3.94 0.51
C GLY A 77 -10.31 3.15 0.91
N ASN A 78 -9.98 2.07 0.21
CA ASN A 78 -8.85 1.22 0.58
C ASN A 78 -7.51 1.95 0.49
N THR A 79 -7.29 2.75 -0.55
CA THR A 79 -6.03 3.47 -0.71
C THR A 79 -5.83 4.46 0.43
N ARG A 80 -6.82 5.31 0.71
CA ARG A 80 -6.73 6.30 1.79
C ARG A 80 -6.51 5.63 3.13
N THR A 81 -7.31 4.61 3.45
CA THR A 81 -7.25 3.92 4.73
C THR A 81 -5.91 3.23 4.92
N THR A 82 -5.42 2.53 3.89
CA THR A 82 -4.15 1.81 3.96
C THR A 82 -2.98 2.77 4.11
N VAL A 83 -2.94 3.84 3.32
CA VAL A 83 -1.88 4.86 3.41
C VAL A 83 -1.88 5.52 4.79
N THR A 84 -3.05 5.91 5.29
CA THR A 84 -3.17 6.53 6.63
C THR A 84 -2.66 5.59 7.72
N PHE A 85 -3.09 4.34 7.69
CA PHE A 85 -2.64 3.35 8.68
C PHE A 85 -1.14 3.15 8.63
N CYS A 86 -0.56 2.97 7.44
CA CYS A 86 0.88 2.75 7.30
C CYS A 86 1.69 3.98 7.73
N CYS A 87 1.20 5.19 7.45
CA CYS A 87 1.85 6.40 7.92
C CYS A 87 1.80 6.51 9.45
N GLN A 88 0.69 6.16 10.08
CA GLN A 88 0.59 6.12 11.54
C GLN A 88 1.59 5.12 12.14
N TYR A 89 1.70 3.95 11.54
CA TYR A 89 2.69 2.97 11.96
C TYR A 89 4.11 3.51 11.80
N ALA A 90 4.41 4.12 10.65
CA ALA A 90 5.73 4.70 10.38
C ALA A 90 6.08 5.79 11.40
N ASP A 91 5.11 6.62 11.79
CA ASP A 91 5.32 7.62 12.84
C ASP A 91 5.69 6.96 14.17
N SER A 92 5.04 5.84 14.49
CA SER A 92 5.30 5.13 15.75
C SER A 92 6.71 4.54 15.85
N ILE A 93 7.37 4.31 14.72
CA ILE A 93 8.73 3.77 14.66
C ILE A 93 9.76 4.83 14.24
N GLY A 94 9.37 6.10 14.15
CA GLY A 94 10.27 7.22 13.93
C GLY A 94 10.61 7.54 12.48
N LEU A 95 9.94 6.94 11.50
CA LEU A 95 10.17 7.25 10.08
C LEU A 95 9.55 8.59 9.67
N ASN A 96 8.40 8.92 10.23
CA ASN A 96 7.71 10.20 10.04
C ASN A 96 7.58 10.66 8.58
N PRO A 97 7.02 9.84 7.68
CA PRO A 97 6.88 10.26 6.29
C PRO A 97 5.95 11.47 6.16
N ASN A 98 6.21 12.31 5.16
CA ASN A 98 5.37 13.47 4.89
C ASN A 98 4.05 13.02 4.27
N ARG A 99 2.98 13.02 5.06
CA ARG A 99 1.65 12.56 4.62
C ARG A 99 1.05 13.42 3.53
N GLU A 100 1.31 14.73 3.57
CA GLU A 100 0.78 15.66 2.58
C GLU A 100 1.23 15.29 1.17
N LEU A 101 2.43 14.76 1.04
CA LEU A 101 2.93 14.32 -0.27
C LEU A 101 2.03 13.23 -0.86
N PHE A 102 1.56 12.29 -0.04
CA PHE A 102 0.64 11.26 -0.50
C PHE A 102 -0.74 11.82 -0.82
N GLU A 103 -1.24 12.73 0.03
CA GLU A 103 -2.55 13.35 -0.17
C GLU A 103 -2.59 14.19 -1.45
N ASP A 104 -1.55 14.99 -1.68
CA ASP A 104 -1.46 15.87 -2.84
C ASP A 104 -1.28 15.08 -4.14
N ASN A 105 -0.82 13.83 -4.05
CA ASN A 105 -0.54 12.96 -5.19
C ASN A 105 -1.35 11.66 -5.12
N ALA A 106 -2.58 11.73 -4.61
CA ALA A 106 -3.40 10.54 -4.36
C ALA A 106 -3.57 9.65 -5.59
N GLN A 107 -3.79 10.25 -6.76
CA GLN A 107 -3.94 9.48 -8.00
C GLN A 107 -2.63 8.78 -8.38
N TYR A 108 -1.50 9.45 -8.22
CA TYR A 108 -0.20 8.83 -8.47
C TYR A 108 0.04 7.64 -7.52
N VAL A 109 -0.27 7.82 -6.24
CA VAL A 109 -0.10 6.76 -5.23
C VAL A 109 -0.94 5.54 -5.60
N ARG A 110 -2.21 5.75 -5.96
CA ARG A 110 -3.09 4.66 -6.35
C ARG A 110 -2.55 3.92 -7.58
N THR A 111 -2.16 4.66 -8.61
CA THR A 111 -1.60 4.08 -9.84
C THR A 111 -0.29 3.32 -9.54
N ALA A 112 0.55 3.87 -8.67
CA ALA A 112 1.80 3.22 -8.26
C ALA A 112 1.55 1.91 -7.50
N LEU A 113 0.50 1.87 -6.66
CA LEU A 113 0.11 0.63 -5.95
C LEU A 113 -0.40 -0.43 -6.93
N VAL A 114 -1.18 -0.03 -7.92
CA VAL A 114 -1.62 -0.94 -8.99
C VAL A 114 -0.40 -1.50 -9.72
N ALA A 115 0.53 -0.63 -10.13
CA ALA A 115 1.74 -1.07 -10.84
C ALA A 115 2.62 -1.99 -10.00
N TYR A 116 2.71 -1.74 -8.70
CA TYR A 116 3.50 -2.57 -7.78
C TYR A 116 2.95 -4.01 -7.72
N ASN A 117 1.64 -4.15 -7.77
CA ASN A 117 0.95 -5.44 -7.60
C ASN A 117 0.58 -6.13 -8.91
N ALA A 118 1.11 -5.69 -10.03
CA ALA A 118 0.76 -6.21 -11.36
C ALA A 118 1.45 -7.55 -11.65
N VAL A 119 1.08 -8.57 -10.91
CA VAL A 119 1.55 -9.95 -11.06
C VAL A 119 0.37 -10.81 -11.42
N PHE A 120 0.45 -11.56 -12.52
CA PHE A 120 -0.64 -12.36 -13.05
C PHE A 120 -0.20 -13.80 -13.25
N ASP A 121 -1.09 -14.75 -12.96
CA ASP A 121 -0.79 -16.18 -13.14
C ASP A 121 -0.48 -16.52 -14.60
N ASP A 122 -1.27 -15.97 -15.53
CA ASP A 122 -1.14 -16.29 -16.96
C ASP A 122 -0.13 -15.42 -17.70
N LEU A 123 0.01 -14.16 -17.29
CA LEU A 123 0.82 -13.16 -17.98
C LEU A 123 2.17 -12.90 -17.31
N GLY A 124 2.39 -13.48 -16.12
CA GLY A 124 3.62 -13.33 -15.37
C GLY A 124 3.70 -12.02 -14.60
N ASP A 125 4.92 -11.69 -14.19
CA ASP A 125 5.18 -10.50 -13.39
C ASP A 125 5.35 -9.28 -14.30
N LYS A 126 4.38 -8.37 -14.25
CA LYS A 126 4.40 -7.09 -14.96
C LYS A 126 4.56 -5.93 -14.00
N SER A 127 4.93 -6.20 -12.75
CA SER A 127 5.03 -5.18 -11.70
C SER A 127 6.15 -4.18 -11.99
N LYS A 128 5.90 -2.94 -11.54
CA LYS A 128 6.86 -1.85 -11.60
C LYS A 128 6.88 -1.17 -10.23
N PRO A 129 7.75 -1.64 -9.34
CA PRO A 129 7.79 -1.12 -7.96
C PRO A 129 8.41 0.28 -7.84
N GLU A 130 9.17 0.72 -8.83
CA GLU A 130 9.95 1.96 -8.78
C GLU A 130 9.10 3.20 -8.56
N TYR A 131 7.87 3.24 -9.06
CA TYR A 131 7.00 4.41 -8.90
C TYR A 131 6.58 4.62 -7.46
N LEU A 132 6.20 3.54 -6.78
CA LEU A 132 5.81 3.61 -5.37
C LEU A 132 7.01 3.93 -4.49
N ILE A 133 8.14 3.26 -4.73
CA ILE A 133 9.37 3.48 -3.97
C ILE A 133 9.81 4.93 -4.07
N LYS A 134 9.70 5.55 -5.25
CA LYS A 134 10.11 6.94 -5.46
C LYS A 134 9.33 7.91 -4.57
N ILE A 135 8.01 7.82 -4.57
CA ILE A 135 7.21 8.76 -3.76
C ILE A 135 7.36 8.47 -2.26
N VAL A 136 7.50 7.21 -1.87
CA VAL A 136 7.74 6.85 -0.48
C VAL A 136 9.08 7.38 -0.01
N GLU A 137 10.14 7.23 -0.81
CA GLU A 137 11.46 7.76 -0.45
C GLU A 137 11.43 9.27 -0.30
N ASP A 138 10.77 9.98 -1.21
CA ASP A 138 10.60 11.43 -1.11
C ASP A 138 9.85 11.81 0.17
N ALA A 139 8.80 11.08 0.51
CA ALA A 139 8.03 11.35 1.73
C ALA A 139 8.86 11.16 3.00
N ILE A 140 9.67 10.12 3.04
CA ILE A 140 10.54 9.83 4.20
C ILE A 140 11.61 10.90 4.33
N LYS A 141 12.25 11.28 3.22
CA LYS A 141 13.29 12.32 3.23
C LYS A 141 12.74 13.67 3.65
N ARG A 142 11.56 14.05 3.16
CA ARG A 142 10.91 15.31 3.53
C ARG A 142 10.50 15.32 4.99
N GLY A 143 10.03 14.19 5.50
CA GLY A 143 9.70 14.04 6.91
C GLY A 143 10.92 14.24 7.81
N SER A 144 12.06 13.66 7.43
CA SER A 144 13.30 13.80 8.17
C SER A 144 13.81 15.24 8.23
N ASN A 145 13.51 16.04 7.20
CA ASN A 145 13.96 17.43 7.12
C ASN A 145 13.07 18.42 7.89
N LYS A 146 12.00 17.94 8.51
CA LYS A 146 11.06 18.76 9.28
C LYS A 146 11.35 18.77 10.78
N SER A 147 12.46 18.23 11.18
CA SER A 147 12.85 18.20 12.59
C SER A 147 13.11 19.58 13.17
#